data_83e90a9b32209f24854a738e8fc4b7ea
#
_entry.id   83e90a9b32209f24854a738e8fc4b7ea
#
_cell.length_a   1.000
_cell.length_b   1.000
_cell.length_c   1.000
_cell.angle_alpha   90.00
_cell.angle_beta   90.00
_cell.angle_gamma   90.00
#
_symmetry.space_group_name_H-M   'P 1'
#
loop_
_entity.id
_entity.type
_entity.pdbx_description
1 polymer ?
#
loop_
_entity_poly.entity_id
_entity_poly.type
_entity_poly.pdbx_seq_one_letter_code
_entity_poly.pdbx_strand_id
1 'polypeptide(L)'
;MQNEPMQAVRAAVACEALTLENGLTVLVRPMPGYSGVHAIYGTRFGSIDLEFEVDGRRVSLPAGVAHFLEHKMFESEDGDAFAKFARTGAAANAYTSFDKTCYLFTATQQVQGSLDI
;
A
#
# COMPACT_ATOMS: atom_id res chain seq x y z
N MET A 1 4.94 26.45 4.15
CA MET A 1 4.60 25.74 5.38
C MET A 1 5.39 24.45 5.46
N GLN A 2 6.14 24.34 6.49
CA GLN A 2 7.41 23.60 6.59
C GLN A 2 7.21 22.09 6.67
N ASN A 3 7.85 21.37 5.75
CA ASN A 3 7.98 19.90 5.75
C ASN A 3 9.07 19.40 6.75
N GLU A 4 9.35 20.16 7.80
CA GLU A 4 10.41 19.84 8.76
C GLU A 4 10.29 18.48 9.46
N PRO A 5 9.10 18.06 9.96
CA PRO A 5 9.02 16.75 10.64
C PRO A 5 9.28 15.59 9.70
N MET A 6 8.90 15.71 8.43
CA MET A 6 9.10 14.64 7.45
C MET A 6 10.53 14.56 6.94
N GLN A 7 11.25 15.70 6.87
CA GLN A 7 12.69 15.72 6.57
C GLN A 7 13.53 15.16 7.72
N ALA A 8 13.18 15.46 8.96
CA ALA A 8 13.86 14.92 10.13
C ALA A 8 13.69 13.40 10.24
N VAL A 9 12.51 12.87 9.96
CA VAL A 9 12.24 11.42 9.90
C VAL A 9 13.02 10.76 8.77
N ARG A 10 13.10 11.40 7.59
CA ARG A 10 13.90 10.89 6.45
C ARG A 10 15.39 10.82 6.77
N ALA A 11 15.94 11.83 7.43
CA ALA A 11 17.35 11.85 7.83
C ALA A 11 17.65 10.78 8.90
N ALA A 12 16.73 10.54 9.83
CA ALA A 12 16.89 9.56 10.89
C ALA A 12 16.77 8.11 10.43
N VAL A 13 16.09 7.85 9.30
CA VAL A 13 15.72 6.49 8.85
C VAL A 13 16.50 6.04 7.60
N ALA A 14 17.33 6.93 7.00
CA ALA A 14 18.10 6.63 5.78
C ALA A 14 17.24 6.03 4.65
N CYS A 15 16.10 6.66 4.34
CA CYS A 15 15.21 6.29 3.26
C CYS A 15 15.56 7.02 1.96
N GLU A 16 15.56 6.31 0.85
CA GLU A 16 15.53 6.88 -0.48
C GLU A 16 14.08 7.14 -0.88
N ALA A 17 13.79 8.29 -1.48
CA ALA A 17 12.46 8.66 -1.94
C ALA A 17 12.50 9.06 -3.40
N LEU A 18 11.58 8.52 -4.19
CA LEU A 18 11.39 8.88 -5.60
C LEU A 18 9.89 9.03 -5.90
N THR A 19 9.57 9.81 -6.89
CA THR A 19 8.20 9.94 -7.41
C THR A 19 8.18 9.43 -8.85
N LEU A 20 7.29 8.49 -9.13
CA LEU A 20 7.10 7.95 -10.47
C LEU A 20 6.31 8.94 -11.36
N GLU A 21 6.34 8.73 -12.67
CA GLU A 21 5.64 9.59 -13.65
C GLU A 21 4.12 9.68 -13.40
N ASN A 22 3.54 8.61 -12.86
CA ASN A 22 2.11 8.56 -12.49
C ASN A 22 1.79 9.27 -11.15
N GLY A 23 2.78 9.89 -10.51
CA GLY A 23 2.62 10.59 -9.23
C GLY A 23 2.78 9.71 -7.97
N LEU A 24 3.01 8.40 -8.13
CA LEU A 24 3.24 7.52 -6.98
C LEU A 24 4.57 7.85 -6.31
N THR A 25 4.52 8.11 -5.01
CA THR A 25 5.74 8.26 -4.18
C THR A 25 6.17 6.89 -3.68
N VAL A 26 7.42 6.54 -3.97
CA VAL A 26 8.07 5.30 -3.52
C VAL A 26 9.13 5.63 -2.51
N LEU A 27 9.10 4.95 -1.38
CA LEU A 27 10.10 5.05 -0.31
C LEU A 27 10.84 3.72 -0.21
N VAL A 28 12.16 3.75 -0.30
CA VAL A 28 13.00 2.55 -0.21
C VAL A 28 13.95 2.71 0.97
N ARG A 29 13.94 1.77 1.87
CA ARG A 29 14.90 1.66 2.96
C ARG A 29 15.76 0.42 2.81
N PRO A 30 17.00 0.53 2.32
CA PRO A 30 17.94 -0.57 2.33
C PRO A 30 18.23 -1.03 3.76
N MET A 31 18.23 -2.34 3.99
CA MET A 31 18.53 -2.95 5.28
C MET A 31 19.63 -4.01 5.09
N PRO A 32 20.92 -3.62 5.04
CA PRO A 32 22.02 -4.55 4.88
C PRO A 32 22.04 -5.62 5.98
N GLY A 33 22.29 -6.88 5.60
CA GLY A 33 22.29 -8.01 6.53
C GLY A 33 20.94 -8.68 6.77
N TYR A 34 19.83 -8.12 6.24
CA TYR A 34 18.52 -8.75 6.27
C TYR A 34 18.23 -9.43 4.94
N SER A 35 17.69 -10.65 5.00
CA SER A 35 17.27 -11.41 3.82
C SER A 35 15.82 -11.18 3.43
N GLY A 36 15.01 -10.63 4.34
CA GLY A 36 13.60 -10.36 4.12
C GLY A 36 13.34 -8.99 3.50
N VAL A 37 12.28 -8.91 2.71
CA VAL A 37 11.72 -7.67 2.18
C VAL A 37 10.31 -7.50 2.74
N HIS A 38 10.02 -6.30 3.23
CA HIS A 38 8.70 -5.89 3.65
C HIS A 38 8.22 -4.75 2.75
N ALA A 39 7.14 -4.95 2.04
CA ALA A 39 6.56 -3.97 1.13
C ALA A 39 5.16 -3.56 1.60
N ILE A 40 4.87 -2.27 1.58
CA ILE A 40 3.55 -1.71 1.90
C ILE A 40 3.14 -0.73 0.81
N TYR A 41 1.95 -0.93 0.25
CA TYR A 41 1.26 0.03 -0.58
C TYR A 41 0.13 0.66 0.23
N GLY A 42 0.12 1.98 0.33
CA GLY A 42 -0.88 2.73 1.08
C GLY A 42 -1.66 3.71 0.20
N THR A 43 -2.96 3.77 0.37
CA THR A 43 -3.83 4.78 -0.23
C THR A 43 -4.50 5.62 0.86
N ARG A 44 -4.69 6.92 0.58
CA ARG A 44 -5.38 7.87 1.47
C ARG A 44 -6.90 7.75 1.31
N PHE A 45 -7.41 6.54 1.44
CA PHE A 45 -8.82 6.23 1.40
C PHE A 45 -9.15 5.26 2.53
N GLY A 46 -9.95 5.68 3.49
CA GLY A 46 -10.29 4.93 4.69
C GLY A 46 -11.77 4.98 5.02
N SER A 47 -12.13 4.46 6.18
CA SER A 47 -13.54 4.27 6.57
C SER A 47 -14.33 5.56 6.79
N ILE A 48 -13.66 6.70 6.98
CA ILE A 48 -14.31 8.02 7.14
C ILE A 48 -14.52 8.75 5.82
N ASP A 49 -13.93 8.27 4.70
CA ASP A 49 -14.01 8.92 3.39
C ASP A 49 -15.32 8.54 2.69
N LEU A 50 -16.42 9.05 3.21
CA LEU A 50 -17.78 8.75 2.73
C LEU A 50 -18.31 9.76 1.74
N GLU A 51 -17.76 10.98 1.72
CA GLU A 51 -18.15 12.04 0.79
C GLU A 51 -16.90 12.73 0.24
N PHE A 52 -16.78 12.78 -1.07
CA PHE A 52 -15.66 13.43 -1.76
C PHE A 52 -16.07 13.87 -3.17
N GLU A 53 -15.19 14.59 -3.85
CA GLU A 53 -15.39 15.05 -5.22
C GLU A 53 -14.36 14.40 -6.15
N VAL A 54 -14.84 13.86 -7.27
CA VAL A 54 -14.02 13.31 -8.33
C VAL A 54 -14.46 13.92 -9.66
N ASP A 55 -13.53 14.55 -10.38
CA ASP A 55 -13.79 15.18 -11.67
C ASP A 55 -14.99 16.14 -11.65
N GLY A 56 -15.11 16.94 -10.58
CA GLY A 56 -16.21 17.89 -10.38
C GLY A 56 -17.55 17.25 -10.01
N ARG A 57 -17.59 15.95 -9.71
CA ARG A 57 -18.78 15.22 -9.28
C ARG A 57 -18.68 14.84 -7.81
N ARG A 58 -19.70 15.20 -7.04
CA ARG A 58 -19.80 14.75 -5.66
C ARG A 58 -20.17 13.27 -5.62
N VAL A 59 -19.39 12.52 -4.85
CA VAL A 59 -19.58 11.09 -4.61
C VAL A 59 -19.93 10.90 -3.14
N SER A 60 -20.99 10.16 -2.87
CA SER A 60 -21.39 9.75 -1.52
C SER A 60 -21.39 8.23 -1.46
N LEU A 61 -20.73 7.67 -0.47
CA LEU A 61 -20.57 6.23 -0.29
C LEU A 61 -21.24 5.77 1.01
N PRO A 62 -21.82 4.57 1.02
CA PRO A 62 -22.25 3.97 2.28
C PRO A 62 -21.07 3.61 3.18
N ALA A 63 -21.31 3.55 4.48
CA ALA A 63 -20.30 3.10 5.44
C ALA A 63 -19.83 1.68 5.12
N GLY A 64 -18.52 1.43 5.29
CA GLY A 64 -17.91 0.15 5.08
C GLY A 64 -17.36 -0.09 3.67
N VAL A 65 -17.52 0.84 2.72
CA VAL A 65 -17.02 0.69 1.34
C VAL A 65 -15.51 0.50 1.29
N ALA A 66 -14.75 1.26 2.07
CA ALA A 66 -13.28 1.13 2.08
C ALA A 66 -12.83 -0.28 2.48
N HIS A 67 -13.41 -0.84 3.53
CA HIS A 67 -13.14 -2.21 3.96
C HIS A 67 -13.63 -3.25 2.94
N PHE A 68 -14.79 -3.03 2.33
CA PHE A 68 -15.29 -3.90 1.27
C PHE A 68 -14.36 -3.91 0.06
N LEU A 69 -13.85 -2.75 -0.37
CA LEU A 69 -12.89 -2.66 -1.47
C LEU A 69 -11.57 -3.34 -1.12
N GLU A 70 -11.10 -3.23 0.12
CA GLU A 70 -9.92 -3.97 0.58
C GLU A 70 -10.07 -5.48 0.30
N HIS A 71 -11.18 -6.08 0.70
CA HIS A 71 -11.45 -7.49 0.40
C HIS A 71 -11.52 -7.76 -1.11
N LYS A 72 -12.15 -6.88 -1.88
CA LYS A 72 -12.30 -7.03 -3.33
C LYS A 72 -10.99 -6.92 -4.10
N MET A 73 -10.02 -6.18 -3.61
CA MET A 73 -8.69 -6.07 -4.24
C MET A 73 -7.92 -7.40 -4.23
N PHE A 74 -8.24 -8.31 -3.32
CA PHE A 74 -7.65 -9.65 -3.29
C PHE A 74 -8.38 -10.66 -4.19
N GLU A 75 -9.55 -10.31 -4.73
CA GLU A 75 -10.31 -11.15 -5.65
C GLU A 75 -10.08 -10.69 -7.10
N SER A 76 -9.69 -11.58 -7.97
CA SER A 76 -9.56 -11.32 -9.40
C SER A 76 -10.14 -12.48 -10.22
N GLU A 77 -10.39 -12.26 -11.52
CA GLU A 77 -10.83 -13.32 -12.43
C GLU A 77 -9.82 -14.48 -12.48
N ASP A 78 -8.55 -14.19 -12.29
CA ASP A 78 -7.44 -15.16 -12.28
C ASP A 78 -7.25 -15.86 -10.92
N GLY A 79 -8.11 -15.62 -9.96
CA GLY A 79 -8.07 -16.22 -8.63
C GLY A 79 -7.73 -15.25 -7.48
N ASP A 80 -7.60 -15.81 -6.30
CA ASP A 80 -7.31 -15.10 -5.07
C ASP A 80 -5.84 -14.65 -5.01
N ALA A 81 -5.60 -13.37 -4.72
CA ALA A 81 -4.25 -12.81 -4.58
C ALA A 81 -3.46 -13.49 -3.45
N PHE A 82 -4.09 -13.90 -2.34
CA PHE A 82 -3.43 -14.66 -1.28
C PHE A 82 -2.84 -15.98 -1.79
N ALA A 83 -3.55 -16.68 -2.67
CA ALA A 83 -3.04 -17.90 -3.30
C ALA A 83 -1.86 -17.60 -4.24
N LYS A 84 -1.86 -16.46 -4.93
CA LYS A 84 -0.74 -16.01 -5.77
C LYS A 84 0.48 -15.71 -4.91
N PHE A 85 0.32 -14.96 -3.82
CA PHE A 85 1.41 -14.70 -2.86
C PHE A 85 1.97 -15.98 -2.23
N ALA A 86 1.11 -16.93 -1.90
CA ALA A 86 1.57 -18.23 -1.38
C ALA A 86 2.49 -18.98 -2.34
N ARG A 87 2.27 -18.86 -3.65
CA ARG A 87 3.14 -19.47 -4.68
C ARG A 87 4.52 -18.83 -4.73
N THR A 88 4.65 -17.55 -4.42
CA THR A 88 5.94 -16.86 -4.31
C THR A 88 6.61 -17.08 -2.96
N GLY A 89 5.93 -17.71 -2.01
CA GLY A 89 6.39 -17.89 -0.64
C GLY A 89 6.23 -16.64 0.23
N ALA A 90 5.56 -15.61 -0.26
CA ALA A 90 5.30 -14.39 0.48
C ALA A 90 4.07 -14.53 1.39
N ALA A 91 4.11 -13.83 2.52
CA ALA A 91 2.97 -13.64 3.41
C ALA A 91 2.35 -12.26 3.15
N ALA A 92 1.11 -12.22 2.68
CA ALA A 92 0.38 -10.99 2.38
C ALA A 92 -0.66 -10.67 3.45
N ASN A 93 -0.95 -9.39 3.63
CA ASN A 93 -2.00 -8.90 4.50
C ASN A 93 -2.53 -7.54 3.99
N ALA A 94 -3.63 -7.09 4.55
CA ALA A 94 -4.16 -5.77 4.34
C ALA A 94 -4.90 -5.28 5.58
N TYR A 95 -5.09 -3.98 5.68
CA TYR A 95 -5.95 -3.40 6.70
C TYR A 95 -6.54 -2.06 6.25
N THR A 96 -7.74 -1.79 6.70
CA THR A 96 -8.44 -0.51 6.53
C THR A 96 -8.50 0.21 7.86
N SER A 97 -8.05 1.46 7.89
CA SER A 97 -8.14 2.38 9.02
C SER A 97 -9.11 3.52 8.70
N PHE A 98 -9.19 4.52 9.57
CA PHE A 98 -10.08 5.67 9.37
C PHE A 98 -9.73 6.47 8.12
N ASP A 99 -8.46 6.72 7.87
CA ASP A 99 -7.93 7.64 6.86
C ASP A 99 -7.11 6.96 5.75
N LYS A 100 -6.93 5.65 5.81
CA LYS A 100 -6.11 4.91 4.86
C LYS A 100 -6.50 3.44 4.75
N THR A 101 -6.13 2.85 3.63
CA THR A 101 -6.09 1.40 3.42
C THR A 101 -4.68 1.00 2.99
N CYS A 102 -4.14 -0.04 3.58
CA CYS A 102 -2.80 -0.54 3.29
C CYS A 102 -2.84 -2.00 2.87
N TYR A 103 -2.04 -2.31 1.86
CA TYR A 103 -1.80 -3.67 1.35
C TYR A 103 -0.32 -3.95 1.53
N LEU A 104 0.03 -5.10 2.06
CA LEU A 104 1.41 -5.40 2.41
C LEU A 104 1.76 -6.86 2.19
N PHE A 105 3.04 -7.12 1.98
CA PHE A 105 3.59 -8.46 2.01
C PHE A 105 4.99 -8.48 2.63
N THR A 106 5.37 -9.65 3.10
CA THR A 106 6.74 -9.97 3.53
C THR A 106 7.21 -11.18 2.75
N ALA A 107 8.41 -11.10 2.17
CA ALA A 107 8.99 -12.15 1.37
C ALA A 107 10.49 -12.29 1.64
N THR A 108 11.02 -13.51 1.55
CA THR A 108 12.45 -13.81 1.61
C THR A 108 13.01 -14.25 0.27
N GLN A 109 12.14 -14.49 -0.70
CA GLN A 109 12.50 -14.93 -2.07
C GLN A 109 11.41 -14.45 -3.04
N GLN A 110 11.72 -14.49 -4.35
CA GLN A 110 10.78 -14.13 -5.42
C GLN A 110 10.11 -12.77 -5.20
N VAL A 111 10.88 -11.78 -4.74
CA VAL A 111 10.37 -10.44 -4.41
C VAL A 111 9.72 -9.78 -5.61
N GLN A 112 10.34 -9.85 -6.80
CA GLN A 112 9.77 -9.29 -8.02
C GLN A 112 8.42 -9.93 -8.35
N GLY A 113 8.31 -11.26 -8.29
CA GLY A 113 7.06 -11.96 -8.52
C GLY A 113 5.96 -11.57 -7.53
N SER A 114 6.33 -11.23 -6.29
CA SER A 114 5.38 -10.72 -5.29
C SER A 114 4.98 -9.27 -5.52
N LEU A 115 5.87 -8.44 -6.07
CA LEU A 115 5.55 -7.05 -6.45
C LEU A 115 4.62 -6.98 -7.66
N ASP A 116 4.64 -7.99 -8.54
CA ASP A 116 3.84 -8.04 -9.76
C ASP A 116 2.38 -8.49 -9.50
N ILE A 117 2.08 -8.98 -8.30
CA ILE A 117 0.72 -9.38 -7.88
C ILE A 117 -0.10 -8.17 -7.48
#